data_0bff0421d2336d680662920a1ab27b9c
#
_entry.id   0bff0421d2336d680662920a1ab27b9c
#
_cell.length_a   1.000
_cell.length_b   1.000
_cell.length_c   1.000
_cell.angle_alpha   90.00
_cell.angle_beta   90.00
_cell.angle_gamma   90.00
#
_symmetry.space_group_name_H-M   'P 1'
#
loop_
_entity.id
_entity.type
_entity.pdbx_description
1 polymer ?
#
loop_
_entity_poly.entity_id
_entity_poly.type
_entity_poly.pdbx_seq_one_letter_code
_entity_poly.pdbx_strand_id
1 'polypeptide(L)'
;MRLLEAKNLVKVYGGRRVVDGLSITVGRSEIVGLLGPNGAGKTTSFYMVVGIISPEEGQVIFDQDDITKKPIHERCRLGMGYLAQESSIFRKLTVEENIMAVLETLNISPTERKRRLESLLEELNISHLARAKAYTLSGGERRRLEITRALVTNPSFLLLDEPFSGIDPIVVAEAQEIIKDLKKKGLGILLTDHNVRETLSITDRAYLVADGRVLISGSAQDLINDPKARKIYLGEKFTM
;
A
#
# COMPACT_ATOMS: atom_id res chain seq x y z
N MET A 1 -15.68 -10.03 10.02
CA MET A 1 -15.09 -8.77 9.52
C MET A 1 -13.81 -9.14 8.78
N ARG A 2 -13.63 -8.74 7.52
CA ARG A 2 -12.39 -9.10 6.79
C ARG A 2 -11.20 -8.39 7.41
N LEU A 3 -10.10 -9.11 7.59
CA LEU A 3 -8.91 -8.63 8.28
C LEU A 3 -7.65 -9.15 7.54
N LEU A 4 -6.66 -8.29 7.39
CA LEU A 4 -5.32 -8.66 6.97
C LEU A 4 -4.41 -8.62 8.18
N GLU A 5 -3.78 -9.76 8.51
CA GLU A 5 -2.92 -9.88 9.67
C GLU A 5 -1.55 -10.43 9.30
N ALA A 6 -0.52 -9.88 9.91
CA ALA A 6 0.79 -10.49 9.99
C ALA A 6 1.03 -10.86 11.45
N LYS A 7 1.41 -12.11 11.72
CA LYS A 7 1.60 -12.66 13.08
C LYS A 7 3.02 -13.16 13.25
N ASN A 8 3.75 -12.56 14.17
CA ASN A 8 5.09 -12.98 14.60
C ASN A 8 6.07 -13.21 13.43
N LEU A 9 6.04 -12.31 12.42
CA LEU A 9 6.91 -12.45 11.26
C LEU A 9 8.37 -12.33 11.65
N VAL A 10 9.20 -13.26 11.15
CA VAL A 10 10.66 -13.26 11.29
C VAL A 10 11.31 -13.34 9.92
N LYS A 11 12.36 -12.53 9.71
CA LYS A 11 13.21 -12.58 8.53
C LYS A 11 14.67 -12.42 8.91
N VAL A 12 15.51 -13.32 8.37
CA VAL A 12 16.95 -13.33 8.63
C VAL A 12 17.73 -13.12 7.33
N TYR A 13 18.68 -12.21 7.32
CA TYR A 13 19.64 -12.03 6.25
C TYR A 13 21.07 -12.05 6.82
N GLY A 14 21.94 -12.89 6.27
CA GLY A 14 23.33 -12.98 6.72
C GLY A 14 23.49 -13.27 8.22
N GLY A 15 22.62 -14.08 8.80
CA GLY A 15 22.62 -14.41 10.24
C GLY A 15 22.00 -13.32 11.14
N ARG A 16 21.61 -12.15 10.59
CA ARG A 16 20.98 -11.06 11.34
C ARG A 16 19.47 -11.12 11.16
N ARG A 17 18.69 -11.11 12.25
CA ARG A 17 17.26 -10.90 12.23
C ARG A 17 16.96 -9.45 11.85
N VAL A 18 16.44 -9.23 10.64
CA VAL A 18 16.01 -7.90 10.15
C VAL A 18 14.55 -7.62 10.48
N VAL A 19 13.75 -8.68 10.67
CA VAL A 19 12.42 -8.64 11.26
C VAL A 19 12.38 -9.72 12.33
N ASP A 20 11.87 -9.41 13.51
CA ASP A 20 11.97 -10.25 14.69
C ASP A 20 10.64 -10.24 15.50
N GLY A 21 9.71 -11.11 15.10
CA GLY A 21 8.44 -11.27 15.76
C GLY A 21 7.43 -10.13 15.47
N LEU A 22 7.52 -9.48 14.31
CA LEU A 22 6.64 -8.36 13.96
C LEU A 22 5.21 -8.84 13.76
N SER A 23 4.25 -8.16 14.43
CA SER A 23 2.82 -8.41 14.28
C SER A 23 2.08 -7.11 13.99
N ILE A 24 1.28 -7.10 12.91
CA ILE A 24 0.44 -5.97 12.52
C ILE A 24 -0.92 -6.47 12.02
N THR A 25 -1.92 -5.62 12.10
CA THR A 25 -3.27 -5.90 11.59
C THR A 25 -3.78 -4.71 10.79
N VAL A 26 -4.61 -4.97 9.80
CA VAL A 26 -5.29 -3.94 9.00
C VAL A 26 -6.75 -4.35 8.84
N GLY A 27 -7.66 -3.49 9.31
CA GLY A 27 -9.10 -3.66 9.12
C GLY A 27 -9.60 -3.11 7.79
N ARG A 28 -10.84 -3.46 7.43
CA ARG A 28 -11.54 -2.76 6.33
C ARG A 28 -11.91 -1.35 6.76
N SER A 29 -11.95 -0.44 5.79
CA SER A 29 -12.21 0.99 6.03
C SER A 29 -11.23 1.62 7.03
N GLU A 30 -10.00 1.13 7.05
CA GLU A 30 -8.92 1.60 7.93
C GLU A 30 -7.67 1.91 7.10
N ILE A 31 -7.00 3.01 7.39
CA ILE A 31 -5.67 3.33 6.86
C ILE A 31 -4.65 3.11 7.96
N VAL A 32 -3.74 2.16 7.76
CA VAL A 32 -2.68 1.80 8.69
C VAL A 32 -1.33 2.18 8.12
N GLY A 33 -0.55 2.96 8.87
CA GLY A 33 0.82 3.32 8.53
C GLY A 33 1.85 2.35 9.13
N LEU A 34 2.89 2.01 8.36
CA LEU A 34 4.06 1.27 8.85
C LEU A 34 5.28 2.21 8.78
N LEU A 35 5.66 2.78 9.91
CA LEU A 35 6.65 3.84 10.06
C LEU A 35 7.91 3.32 10.78
N GLY A 36 9.00 4.07 10.70
CA GLY A 36 10.24 3.78 11.42
C GLY A 36 11.48 4.27 10.66
N PRO A 37 12.65 4.28 11.29
CA PRO A 37 13.89 4.71 10.67
C PRO A 37 14.34 3.77 9.54
N ASN A 38 15.33 4.23 8.76
CA ASN A 38 15.94 3.38 7.73
C ASN A 38 16.61 2.17 8.38
N GLY A 39 16.45 0.99 7.76
CA GLY A 39 16.95 -0.28 8.29
C GLY A 39 16.13 -0.89 9.43
N ALA A 40 15.02 -0.28 9.84
CA ALA A 40 14.16 -0.83 10.90
C ALA A 40 13.41 -2.13 10.54
N GLY A 41 13.44 -2.56 9.28
CA GLY A 41 12.74 -3.76 8.80
C GLY A 41 11.38 -3.49 8.16
N LYS A 42 10.95 -2.22 7.97
CA LYS A 42 9.66 -1.85 7.37
C LYS A 42 9.42 -2.50 6.02
N THR A 43 10.27 -2.21 5.04
CA THR A 43 10.13 -2.71 3.66
C THR A 43 10.14 -4.24 3.62
N THR A 44 11.00 -4.88 4.41
CA THR A 44 11.03 -6.34 4.51
C THR A 44 9.72 -6.89 5.08
N SER A 45 9.20 -6.28 6.15
CA SER A 45 7.91 -6.67 6.74
C SER A 45 6.75 -6.46 5.76
N PHE A 46 6.73 -5.31 5.11
CA PHE A 46 5.74 -4.98 4.09
C PHE A 46 5.78 -5.97 2.93
N TYR A 47 6.96 -6.32 2.42
CA TYR A 47 7.13 -7.30 1.34
C TYR A 47 6.74 -8.73 1.73
N MET A 48 6.89 -9.10 3.00
CA MET A 48 6.34 -10.37 3.50
C MET A 48 4.80 -10.35 3.47
N VAL A 49 4.17 -9.23 3.83
CA VAL A 49 2.70 -9.08 3.75
C VAL A 49 2.23 -9.06 2.29
N VAL A 50 2.95 -8.41 1.38
CA VAL A 50 2.64 -8.39 -0.06
C VAL A 50 2.81 -9.77 -0.72
N GLY A 51 3.75 -10.59 -0.22
CA GLY A 51 4.08 -11.91 -0.79
C GLY A 51 5.23 -11.87 -1.83
N ILE A 52 6.07 -10.85 -1.77
CA ILE A 52 7.33 -10.75 -2.53
C ILE A 52 8.44 -11.54 -1.82
N ILE A 53 8.46 -11.50 -0.49
CA ILE A 53 9.43 -12.19 0.37
C ILE A 53 8.66 -13.18 1.24
N SER A 54 9.21 -14.39 1.44
CA SER A 54 8.66 -15.34 2.40
C SER A 54 9.30 -15.15 3.78
N PRO A 55 8.53 -15.13 4.87
CA PRO A 55 9.08 -15.16 6.22
C PRO A 55 9.71 -16.51 6.53
N GLU A 56 10.68 -16.55 7.45
CA GLU A 56 11.19 -17.80 8.04
C GLU A 56 10.26 -18.33 9.12
N GLU A 57 9.65 -17.43 9.91
CA GLU A 57 8.69 -17.75 10.97
C GLU A 57 7.51 -16.80 10.92
N GLY A 58 6.39 -17.21 11.52
CA GLY A 58 5.17 -16.42 11.56
C GLY A 58 4.23 -16.68 10.39
N GLN A 59 3.16 -15.92 10.33
CA GLN A 59 2.07 -16.14 9.36
C GLN A 59 1.53 -14.82 8.83
N VAL A 60 1.07 -14.86 7.57
CA VAL A 60 0.22 -13.81 6.98
C VAL A 60 -1.17 -14.41 6.76
N ILE A 61 -2.17 -13.80 7.36
CA ILE A 61 -3.57 -14.27 7.34
C ILE A 61 -4.42 -13.23 6.62
N PHE A 62 -5.23 -13.69 5.70
CA PHE A 62 -6.20 -12.87 4.97
C PHE A 62 -7.60 -13.50 5.15
N ASP A 63 -8.48 -12.81 5.85
CA ASP A 63 -9.86 -13.23 6.08
C ASP A 63 -9.98 -14.66 6.64
N GLN A 64 -9.15 -15.00 7.63
CA GLN A 64 -8.99 -16.31 8.29
C GLN A 64 -8.15 -17.34 7.52
N ASP A 65 -7.85 -17.13 6.25
CA ASP A 65 -7.02 -18.02 5.45
C ASP A 65 -5.53 -17.71 5.63
N ASP A 66 -4.71 -18.73 5.88
CA ASP A 66 -3.25 -18.59 5.86
C ASP A 66 -2.75 -18.45 4.41
N ILE A 67 -2.23 -17.28 4.10
CA ILE A 67 -1.67 -16.96 2.79
C ILE A 67 -0.15 -16.85 2.80
N THR A 68 0.51 -17.27 3.85
CA THR A 68 1.96 -17.09 4.07
C THR A 68 2.79 -17.58 2.88
N LYS A 69 2.44 -18.75 2.34
CA LYS A 69 3.14 -19.37 1.20
C LYS A 69 2.64 -18.93 -0.17
N LYS A 70 1.57 -18.13 -0.23
CA LYS A 70 1.02 -17.66 -1.50
C LYS A 70 1.86 -16.50 -2.05
N PRO A 71 2.31 -16.58 -3.31
CA PRO A 71 3.02 -15.51 -3.97
C PRO A 71 2.07 -14.33 -4.26
N ILE A 72 2.64 -13.16 -4.55
CA ILE A 72 1.90 -11.91 -4.77
C ILE A 72 0.72 -12.06 -5.75
N HIS A 73 0.89 -12.76 -6.88
CA HIS A 73 -0.18 -12.88 -7.88
C HIS A 73 -1.38 -13.68 -7.37
N GLU A 74 -1.19 -14.66 -6.48
CA GLU A 74 -2.29 -15.37 -5.82
C GLU A 74 -2.96 -14.47 -4.79
N ARG A 75 -2.19 -13.69 -4.00
CA ARG A 75 -2.75 -12.73 -3.05
C ARG A 75 -3.56 -11.65 -3.75
N CYS A 76 -3.11 -11.18 -4.92
CA CYS A 76 -3.88 -10.24 -5.73
C CYS A 76 -5.24 -10.82 -6.17
N ARG A 77 -5.31 -12.11 -6.54
CA ARG A 77 -6.56 -12.79 -6.89
C ARG A 77 -7.51 -12.96 -5.69
N LEU A 78 -6.98 -13.01 -4.47
CA LEU A 78 -7.78 -13.04 -3.24
C LEU A 78 -8.36 -11.67 -2.87
N GLY A 79 -7.89 -10.59 -3.50
CA GLY A 79 -8.38 -9.23 -3.26
C GLY A 79 -7.39 -8.33 -2.50
N MET A 80 -6.08 -8.52 -2.71
CA MET A 80 -5.02 -7.63 -2.25
C MET A 80 -4.47 -6.84 -3.43
N GLY A 81 -4.72 -5.53 -3.49
CA GLY A 81 -4.06 -4.64 -4.46
C GLY A 81 -2.67 -4.24 -3.96
N TYR A 82 -1.72 -4.07 -4.86
CA TYR A 82 -0.38 -3.60 -4.54
C TYR A 82 0.06 -2.47 -5.47
N LEU A 83 0.54 -1.40 -4.88
CA LEU A 83 1.15 -0.27 -5.55
C LEU A 83 2.63 -0.21 -5.15
N ALA A 84 3.51 -0.50 -6.10
CA ALA A 84 4.96 -0.48 -5.89
C ALA A 84 5.51 0.94 -5.77
N GLN A 85 6.66 1.08 -5.12
CA GLN A 85 7.41 2.32 -5.04
C GLN A 85 7.82 2.82 -6.43
N GLU A 86 8.38 1.92 -7.26
CA GLU A 86 8.72 2.25 -8.63
C GLU A 86 7.51 2.15 -9.56
N SER A 87 7.45 3.08 -10.52
CA SER A 87 6.37 3.13 -11.51
C SER A 87 6.30 1.84 -12.34
N SER A 88 5.16 1.16 -12.28
CA SER A 88 4.92 -0.11 -12.98
C SER A 88 4.09 0.03 -14.26
N ILE A 89 3.85 1.27 -14.73
CA ILE A 89 3.04 1.50 -15.93
C ILE A 89 3.77 1.09 -17.22
N PHE A 90 3.00 0.60 -18.18
CA PHE A 90 3.49 0.33 -19.53
C PHE A 90 3.57 1.64 -20.33
N ARG A 91 4.72 2.29 -20.32
CA ARG A 91 4.92 3.66 -20.84
C ARG A 91 4.47 3.86 -22.27
N LYS A 92 4.61 2.84 -23.14
CA LYS A 92 4.24 2.89 -24.56
C LYS A 92 2.76 2.60 -24.84
N LEU A 93 2.03 2.08 -23.85
CA LEU A 93 0.59 1.85 -23.96
C LEU A 93 -0.18 3.12 -23.61
N THR A 94 -1.43 3.22 -24.09
CA THR A 94 -2.37 4.26 -23.64
C THR A 94 -2.83 4.01 -22.21
N VAL A 95 -3.53 4.96 -21.62
CA VAL A 95 -4.12 4.81 -20.28
C VAL A 95 -5.11 3.63 -20.28
N GLU A 96 -6.03 3.57 -21.24
CA GLU A 96 -6.99 2.47 -21.36
C GLU A 96 -6.31 1.12 -21.63
N GLU A 97 -5.28 1.07 -22.48
CA GLU A 97 -4.49 -0.14 -22.74
C GLU A 97 -3.78 -0.64 -21.47
N ASN A 98 -3.27 0.26 -20.63
CA ASN A 98 -2.65 -0.09 -19.35
C ASN A 98 -3.62 -0.78 -18.38
N ILE A 99 -4.87 -0.33 -18.33
CA ILE A 99 -5.91 -0.92 -17.48
C ILE A 99 -6.41 -2.22 -18.11
N MET A 100 -6.64 -2.20 -19.43
CA MET A 100 -7.13 -3.37 -20.17
C MET A 100 -6.16 -4.55 -20.07
N ALA A 101 -4.84 -4.32 -20.15
CA ALA A 101 -3.84 -5.37 -20.01
C ALA A 101 -3.96 -6.15 -18.67
N VAL A 102 -4.41 -5.49 -17.60
CA VAL A 102 -4.69 -6.19 -16.33
C VAL A 102 -6.07 -6.86 -16.36
N LEU A 103 -7.10 -6.20 -16.90
CA LEU A 103 -8.45 -6.76 -17.03
C LEU A 103 -8.46 -8.06 -17.85
N GLU A 104 -7.60 -8.17 -18.87
CA GLU A 104 -7.46 -9.36 -19.71
C GLU A 104 -6.93 -10.58 -18.96
N THR A 105 -6.23 -10.38 -17.84
CA THR A 105 -5.79 -11.49 -16.98
C THR A 105 -6.91 -12.09 -16.12
N LEU A 106 -8.07 -11.40 -16.05
CA LEU A 106 -9.22 -11.84 -15.28
C LEU A 106 -10.14 -12.72 -16.14
N ASN A 107 -10.74 -13.73 -15.52
CA ASN A 107 -11.71 -14.60 -16.18
C ASN A 107 -13.11 -13.94 -16.22
N ILE A 108 -13.24 -12.87 -16.99
CA ILE A 108 -14.48 -12.11 -17.20
C ILE A 108 -14.74 -11.88 -18.70
N SER A 109 -16.00 -11.68 -19.08
CA SER A 109 -16.39 -11.49 -20.48
C SER A 109 -15.83 -10.18 -21.06
N PRO A 110 -15.67 -10.10 -22.39
CA PRO A 110 -15.25 -8.85 -23.06
C PRO A 110 -16.14 -7.65 -22.72
N THR A 111 -17.46 -7.87 -22.64
CA THR A 111 -18.44 -6.84 -22.26
C THR A 111 -18.19 -6.34 -20.83
N GLU A 112 -17.94 -7.26 -19.89
CA GLU A 112 -17.66 -6.89 -18.50
C GLU A 112 -16.31 -6.17 -18.37
N ARG A 113 -15.28 -6.55 -19.17
CA ARG A 113 -13.99 -5.84 -19.21
C ARG A 113 -14.20 -4.37 -19.62
N LYS A 114 -14.99 -4.13 -20.69
CA LYS A 114 -15.27 -2.79 -21.17
C LYS A 114 -16.02 -1.95 -20.12
N ARG A 115 -17.05 -2.53 -19.50
CA ARG A 115 -17.79 -1.86 -18.42
C ARG A 115 -16.90 -1.49 -17.24
N ARG A 116 -16.01 -2.40 -16.80
CA ARG A 116 -15.06 -2.13 -15.72
C ARG A 116 -14.02 -1.10 -16.10
N LEU A 117 -13.52 -1.13 -17.33
CA LEU A 117 -12.59 -0.12 -17.83
C LEU A 117 -13.21 1.27 -17.71
N GLU A 118 -14.42 1.46 -18.23
CA GLU A 118 -15.14 2.74 -18.17
C GLU A 118 -15.33 3.20 -16.72
N SER A 119 -15.81 2.32 -15.83
CA SER A 119 -15.98 2.63 -14.41
C SER A 119 -14.67 3.01 -13.70
N LEU A 120 -13.57 2.31 -13.98
CA LEU A 120 -12.27 2.59 -13.37
C LEU A 120 -11.67 3.92 -13.85
N LEU A 121 -11.87 4.27 -15.12
CA LEU A 121 -11.44 5.56 -15.68
C LEU A 121 -12.20 6.73 -15.04
N GLU A 122 -13.50 6.56 -14.84
CA GLU A 122 -14.36 7.56 -14.18
C GLU A 122 -14.00 7.71 -12.70
N GLU A 123 -13.79 6.60 -12.00
CA GLU A 123 -13.54 6.57 -10.55
C GLU A 123 -12.37 7.44 -10.12
N LEU A 124 -11.30 7.48 -10.93
CA LEU A 124 -10.12 8.30 -10.64
C LEU A 124 -9.97 9.53 -11.57
N ASN A 125 -11.04 9.92 -12.27
CA ASN A 125 -11.07 11.12 -13.11
C ASN A 125 -10.00 11.15 -14.22
N ILE A 126 -9.77 10.02 -14.88
CA ILE A 126 -8.79 9.89 -15.98
C ILE A 126 -9.43 9.49 -17.32
N SER A 127 -10.77 9.55 -17.45
CA SER A 127 -11.50 9.20 -18.69
C SER A 127 -11.06 10.06 -19.89
N HIS A 128 -10.78 11.34 -19.65
CA HIS A 128 -10.31 12.27 -20.68
C HIS A 128 -8.92 11.94 -21.22
N LEU A 129 -8.14 11.12 -20.48
CA LEU A 129 -6.81 10.66 -20.83
C LEU A 129 -6.78 9.26 -21.44
N ALA A 130 -7.94 8.60 -21.62
CA ALA A 130 -8.01 7.19 -22.00
C ALA A 130 -7.10 6.84 -23.19
N ARG A 131 -7.06 7.69 -24.21
CA ARG A 131 -6.25 7.50 -25.43
C ARG A 131 -4.84 8.10 -25.37
N ALA A 132 -4.50 8.83 -24.31
CA ALA A 132 -3.17 9.40 -24.12
C ALA A 132 -2.14 8.29 -23.84
N LYS A 133 -0.94 8.39 -24.41
CA LYS A 133 0.16 7.46 -24.12
C LYS A 133 0.69 7.73 -22.70
N ALA A 134 0.94 6.68 -21.94
CA ALA A 134 1.30 6.81 -20.52
C ALA A 134 2.61 7.58 -20.27
N TYR A 135 3.52 7.66 -21.27
CA TYR A 135 4.74 8.48 -21.15
C TYR A 135 4.48 9.99 -21.24
N THR A 136 3.30 10.42 -21.70
CA THR A 136 2.92 11.84 -21.80
C THR A 136 2.24 12.38 -20.54
N LEU A 137 1.92 11.51 -19.60
CA LEU A 137 1.20 11.87 -18.38
C LEU A 137 2.07 12.70 -17.42
N SER A 138 1.48 13.69 -16.81
CA SER A 138 2.03 14.37 -15.62
C SER A 138 2.23 13.41 -14.45
N GLY A 139 2.94 13.84 -13.40
CA GLY A 139 3.16 13.03 -12.21
C GLY A 139 1.86 12.59 -11.53
N GLY A 140 0.91 13.51 -11.36
CA GLY A 140 -0.40 13.22 -10.75
C GLY A 140 -1.26 12.27 -11.59
N GLU A 141 -1.35 12.52 -12.91
CA GLU A 141 -2.09 11.64 -13.84
C GLU A 141 -1.49 10.23 -13.87
N ARG A 142 -0.15 10.13 -13.85
CA ARG A 142 0.55 8.85 -13.77
C ARG A 142 0.20 8.12 -12.48
N ARG A 143 0.20 8.83 -11.33
CA ARG A 143 -0.16 8.25 -10.05
C ARG A 143 -1.60 7.75 -10.02
N ARG A 144 -2.53 8.50 -10.60
CA ARG A 144 -3.92 8.05 -10.77
C ARG A 144 -4.00 6.76 -11.60
N LEU A 145 -3.28 6.67 -12.70
CA LEU A 145 -3.23 5.45 -13.52
C LEU A 145 -2.65 4.25 -12.74
N GLU A 146 -1.59 4.45 -11.97
CA GLU A 146 -0.99 3.39 -11.14
C GLU A 146 -1.97 2.86 -10.11
N ILE A 147 -2.67 3.76 -9.40
CA ILE A 147 -3.70 3.39 -8.43
C ILE A 147 -4.85 2.67 -9.14
N THR A 148 -5.32 3.20 -10.29
CA THR A 148 -6.39 2.56 -11.09
C THR A 148 -6.03 1.12 -11.43
N ARG A 149 -4.79 0.87 -11.86
CA ARG A 149 -4.32 -0.50 -12.17
C ARG A 149 -4.34 -1.42 -10.96
N ALA A 150 -3.98 -0.91 -9.77
CA ALA A 150 -4.04 -1.68 -8.53
C ALA A 150 -5.49 -2.00 -8.10
N LEU A 151 -6.47 -1.22 -8.55
CA LEU A 151 -7.90 -1.43 -8.27
C LEU A 151 -8.60 -2.39 -9.24
N VAL A 152 -7.98 -2.75 -10.37
CA VAL A 152 -8.60 -3.59 -11.42
C VAL A 152 -9.16 -4.91 -10.88
N THR A 153 -8.49 -5.52 -9.91
CA THR A 153 -8.92 -6.79 -9.29
C THR A 153 -10.04 -6.61 -8.26
N ASN A 154 -10.58 -5.40 -8.08
CA ASN A 154 -11.56 -5.05 -7.06
C ASN A 154 -11.11 -5.48 -5.65
N PRO A 155 -9.96 -4.99 -5.17
CA PRO A 155 -9.36 -5.46 -3.93
C PRO A 155 -10.19 -5.06 -2.71
N SER A 156 -10.06 -5.87 -1.63
CA SER A 156 -10.54 -5.53 -0.30
C SER A 156 -9.51 -4.76 0.52
N PHE A 157 -8.22 -4.96 0.17
CA PHE A 157 -7.08 -4.29 0.79
C PHE A 157 -6.14 -3.76 -0.28
N LEU A 158 -5.60 -2.58 -0.04
CA LEU A 158 -4.61 -1.93 -0.90
C LEU A 158 -3.32 -1.68 -0.11
N LEU A 159 -2.21 -2.21 -0.61
CA LEU A 159 -0.89 -2.07 -0.02
C LEU A 159 -0.09 -1.08 -0.85
N LEU A 160 0.37 0.00 -0.23
CA LEU A 160 1.02 1.13 -0.87
C LEU A 160 2.47 1.25 -0.37
N ASP A 161 3.42 1.05 -1.27
CA ASP A 161 4.85 1.15 -0.97
C ASP A 161 5.34 2.56 -1.30
N GLU A 162 5.65 3.33 -0.27
CA GLU A 162 6.13 4.71 -0.34
C GLU A 162 5.30 5.62 -1.29
N PRO A 163 3.98 5.75 -1.07
CA PRO A 163 3.10 6.44 -2.01
C PRO A 163 3.38 7.93 -2.18
N PHE A 164 4.12 8.56 -1.26
CA PHE A 164 4.42 10.00 -1.24
C PHE A 164 5.87 10.32 -1.57
N SER A 165 6.69 9.29 -1.85
CA SER A 165 8.10 9.46 -2.09
C SER A 165 8.39 10.08 -3.47
N GLY A 166 9.23 11.11 -3.49
CA GLY A 166 9.76 11.70 -4.74
C GLY A 166 8.73 12.41 -5.62
N ILE A 167 7.59 12.84 -5.07
CA ILE A 167 6.54 13.56 -5.79
C ILE A 167 6.29 14.95 -5.18
N ASP A 168 5.77 15.86 -6.00
CA ASP A 168 5.48 17.22 -5.58
C ASP A 168 4.38 17.31 -4.50
N PRO A 169 4.42 18.30 -3.59
CA PRO A 169 3.42 18.44 -2.52
C PRO A 169 1.97 18.48 -3.00
N ILE A 170 1.69 19.07 -4.16
CA ILE A 170 0.35 19.11 -4.75
C ILE A 170 -0.11 17.68 -5.10
N VAL A 171 0.76 16.88 -5.71
CA VAL A 171 0.47 15.49 -6.08
C VAL A 171 0.33 14.61 -4.83
N VAL A 172 1.09 14.89 -3.76
CA VAL A 172 0.91 14.23 -2.46
C VAL A 172 -0.49 14.46 -1.93
N ALA A 173 -0.95 15.72 -1.89
CA ALA A 173 -2.30 16.05 -1.42
C ALA A 173 -3.40 15.35 -2.25
N GLU A 174 -3.25 15.31 -3.58
CA GLU A 174 -4.18 14.56 -4.44
C GLU A 174 -4.19 13.05 -4.13
N ALA A 175 -3.01 12.45 -3.95
CA ALA A 175 -2.89 11.04 -3.61
C ALA A 175 -3.51 10.74 -2.24
N GLN A 176 -3.34 11.62 -1.25
CA GLN A 176 -3.96 11.51 0.06
C GLN A 176 -5.49 11.50 -0.02
N GLU A 177 -6.09 12.40 -0.81
CA GLU A 177 -7.56 12.43 -1.00
C GLU A 177 -8.06 11.15 -1.68
N ILE A 178 -7.36 10.66 -2.71
CA ILE A 178 -7.70 9.38 -3.35
C ILE A 178 -7.67 8.24 -2.31
N ILE A 179 -6.63 8.15 -1.49
CA ILE A 179 -6.50 7.11 -0.46
C ILE A 179 -7.63 7.20 0.57
N LYS A 180 -7.99 8.42 1.02
CA LYS A 180 -9.12 8.63 1.93
C LYS A 180 -10.46 8.21 1.30
N ASP A 181 -10.67 8.49 0.02
CA ASP A 181 -11.89 8.10 -0.67
C ASP A 181 -11.98 6.58 -0.87
N LEU A 182 -10.87 5.91 -1.16
CA LEU A 182 -10.81 4.45 -1.21
C LEU A 182 -11.14 3.81 0.16
N LYS A 183 -10.66 4.40 1.27
CA LYS A 183 -11.07 3.99 2.62
C LYS A 183 -12.58 4.14 2.82
N LYS A 184 -13.16 5.30 2.44
CA LYS A 184 -14.63 5.52 2.54
C LYS A 184 -15.43 4.48 1.75
N LYS A 185 -14.90 3.99 0.63
CA LYS A 185 -15.47 2.90 -0.17
C LYS A 185 -15.29 1.52 0.46
N GLY A 186 -14.67 1.43 1.62
CA GLY A 186 -14.55 0.20 2.38
C GLY A 186 -13.23 -0.56 2.22
N LEU A 187 -12.22 -0.01 1.55
CA LEU A 187 -10.91 -0.65 1.44
C LEU A 187 -10.13 -0.51 2.75
N GLY A 188 -9.47 -1.59 3.17
CA GLY A 188 -8.40 -1.53 4.15
C GLY A 188 -7.10 -1.13 3.44
N ILE A 189 -6.31 -0.24 4.03
CA ILE A 189 -5.10 0.29 3.40
C ILE A 189 -3.92 0.13 4.35
N LEU A 190 -2.86 -0.52 3.87
CA LEU A 190 -1.57 -0.54 4.53
C LEU A 190 -0.59 0.28 3.70
N LEU A 191 0.05 1.26 4.31
CA LEU A 191 1.06 2.04 3.62
C LEU A 191 2.35 2.11 4.43
N THR A 192 3.47 2.16 3.74
CA THR A 192 4.78 2.50 4.29
C THR A 192 5.33 3.72 3.58
N ASP A 193 5.90 4.67 4.31
CA ASP A 193 6.54 5.84 3.73
C ASP A 193 7.58 6.39 4.71
N HIS A 194 8.53 7.15 4.20
CA HIS A 194 9.48 7.88 5.02
C HIS A 194 9.02 9.33 5.29
N ASN A 195 8.01 9.83 4.58
CA ASN A 195 7.34 11.09 4.83
C ASN A 195 6.36 10.96 6.00
N VAL A 196 6.87 11.11 7.22
CA VAL A 196 6.11 10.86 8.45
C VAL A 196 4.86 11.73 8.56
N ARG A 197 4.99 13.05 8.28
CA ARG A 197 3.87 13.99 8.37
C ARG A 197 2.74 13.61 7.41
N GLU A 198 3.10 13.37 6.16
CA GLU A 198 2.14 13.02 5.11
C GLU A 198 1.43 11.70 5.42
N THR A 199 2.15 10.75 6.00
CA THR A 199 1.59 9.48 6.42
C THR A 199 0.64 9.63 7.61
N LEU A 200 1.09 10.27 8.69
CA LEU A 200 0.31 10.44 9.91
C LEU A 200 -0.95 11.31 9.69
N SER A 201 -0.93 12.23 8.71
CA SER A 201 -2.08 13.09 8.41
C SER A 201 -3.29 12.33 7.86
N ILE A 202 -3.10 11.13 7.33
CA ILE A 202 -4.19 10.34 6.71
C ILE A 202 -4.44 9.00 7.41
N THR A 203 -3.53 8.54 8.27
CA THR A 203 -3.67 7.25 8.94
C THR A 203 -4.62 7.31 10.14
N ASP A 204 -5.44 6.28 10.30
CA ASP A 204 -6.23 6.10 11.51
C ASP A 204 -5.34 5.58 12.66
N ARG A 205 -4.37 4.73 12.29
CA ARG A 205 -3.44 4.09 13.19
C ARG A 205 -2.12 3.83 12.48
N ALA A 206 -1.02 3.85 13.23
CA ALA A 206 0.28 3.49 12.70
C ALA A 206 1.04 2.57 13.66
N TYR A 207 1.94 1.79 13.07
CA TYR A 207 2.95 1.00 13.77
C TYR A 207 4.31 1.65 13.55
N LEU A 208 4.99 1.99 14.62
CA LEU A 208 6.39 2.39 14.58
C LEU A 208 7.26 1.16 14.77
N VAL A 209 8.06 0.85 13.76
CA VAL A 209 9.00 -0.28 13.75
C VAL A 209 10.40 0.22 14.05
N ALA A 210 11.07 -0.47 14.96
CA ALA A 210 12.48 -0.27 15.26
C ALA A 210 13.13 -1.64 15.51
N ASP A 211 14.35 -1.84 15.02
CA ASP A 211 15.13 -3.08 15.17
C ASP A 211 14.33 -4.36 14.86
N GLY A 212 13.54 -4.32 13.80
CA GLY A 212 12.73 -5.44 13.32
C GLY A 212 11.47 -5.75 14.14
N ARG A 213 11.13 -4.93 15.13
CA ARG A 213 9.98 -5.13 16.03
C ARG A 213 9.04 -3.94 16.03
N VAL A 214 7.78 -4.15 16.37
CA VAL A 214 6.86 -3.04 16.66
C VAL A 214 7.25 -2.43 18.01
N LEU A 215 7.66 -1.17 17.98
CA LEU A 215 8.01 -0.41 19.18
C LEU A 215 6.77 0.15 19.87
N ILE A 216 5.87 0.74 19.07
CA ILE A 216 4.61 1.34 19.52
C ILE A 216 3.58 1.24 18.39
N SER A 217 2.31 1.17 18.74
CA SER A 217 1.19 1.31 17.80
C SER A 217 0.08 2.15 18.43
N GLY A 218 -0.57 2.97 17.63
CA GLY A 218 -1.66 3.83 18.07
C GLY A 218 -2.06 4.83 17.01
N SER A 219 -2.89 5.79 17.37
CA SER A 219 -3.23 6.93 16.53
C SER A 219 -2.02 7.82 16.26
N ALA A 220 -2.12 8.71 15.29
CA ALA A 220 -1.08 9.72 15.04
C ALA A 220 -0.72 10.48 16.33
N GLN A 221 -1.73 10.84 17.12
CA GLN A 221 -1.53 11.57 18.37
C GLN A 221 -0.79 10.74 19.44
N ASP A 222 -1.06 9.44 19.53
CA ASP A 222 -0.35 8.53 20.45
C ASP A 222 1.13 8.46 20.09
N LEU A 223 1.46 8.32 18.80
CA LEU A 223 2.85 8.26 18.33
C LEU A 223 3.58 9.59 18.57
N ILE A 224 2.93 10.73 18.29
CA ILE A 224 3.52 12.07 18.46
C ILE A 224 3.83 12.37 19.92
N ASN A 225 3.00 11.89 20.84
CA ASN A 225 3.17 12.14 22.27
C ASN A 225 4.08 11.12 22.95
N ASP A 226 4.41 10.01 22.29
CA ASP A 226 5.26 8.99 22.89
C ASP A 226 6.74 9.41 22.96
N PRO A 227 7.37 9.44 24.14
CA PRO A 227 8.76 9.85 24.28
C PRO A 227 9.76 8.96 23.53
N LYS A 228 9.47 7.66 23.39
CA LYS A 228 10.34 6.72 22.67
C LYS A 228 10.25 6.95 21.17
N ALA A 229 9.02 7.16 20.64
CA ALA A 229 8.80 7.50 19.24
C ALA A 229 9.52 8.80 18.87
N ARG A 230 9.43 9.83 19.71
CA ARG A 230 10.17 11.09 19.51
C ARG A 230 11.68 10.89 19.51
N LYS A 231 12.21 10.19 20.48
CA LYS A 231 13.66 9.96 20.61
C LYS A 231 14.25 9.17 19.45
N ILE A 232 13.54 8.15 18.96
CA ILE A 232 14.07 7.16 17.99
C ILE A 232 13.80 7.59 16.54
N TYR A 233 12.68 8.29 16.28
CA TYR A 233 12.23 8.48 14.91
C TYR A 233 11.73 9.90 14.59
N LEU A 234 10.80 10.44 15.38
CA LEU A 234 10.15 11.70 15.04
C LEU A 234 11.06 12.92 15.26
N GLY A 235 11.95 12.86 16.27
CA GLY A 235 12.70 14.01 16.77
C GLY A 235 11.90 14.82 17.81
N GLU A 236 12.62 15.44 18.74
CA GLU A 236 11.98 16.16 19.87
C GLU A 236 11.11 17.35 19.43
N LYS A 237 11.47 18.01 18.32
CA LYS A 237 10.78 19.20 17.78
C LYS A 237 9.68 18.85 16.76
N PHE A 238 9.34 17.58 16.58
CA PHE A 238 8.33 17.18 15.61
C PHE A 238 6.94 17.71 15.98
N THR A 239 6.27 18.36 15.02
CA THR A 239 4.87 18.81 15.07
C THR A 239 4.17 18.44 13.76
N MET A 240 2.86 18.22 13.79
CA MET A 240 2.01 18.01 12.59
C MET A 240 1.83 19.31 11.84
#